data_fcaee388341c4171d0c534b74e681d9f
#
_entry.id   fcaee388341c4171d0c534b74e681d9f
#
_cell.length_a   1.000
_cell.length_b   1.000
_cell.length_c   1.000
_cell.angle_alpha   90.00
_cell.angle_beta   90.00
_cell.angle_gamma   90.00
#
_symmetry.space_group_name_H-M   'P 1'
#
loop_
_entity.id
_entity.type
_entity.pdbx_description
1 polymer ?
#
loop_
_entity_poly.entity_id
_entity_poly.type
_entity_poly.pdbx_seq_one_letter_code
_entity_poly.pdbx_strand_id
1 'polypeptide(L)'
;MAAYRSDHLAADLVGLLDDQDADSAVFVGHDWGSLLVWDLARLHPDRVRAVINASVPFTPWPARPTDLMRAQWGDRFFYILYFQQPDVPEADLENTVRETLHGMYWAGS
;
A
#
# COMPACT_ATOMS: atom_id res chain seq x y z
N MET A 1 -8.66 8.30 9.68
CA MET A 1 -7.54 7.57 9.10
C MET A 1 -7.01 6.38 9.93
N ALA A 2 -7.48 6.15 11.16
CA ALA A 2 -7.03 4.99 11.95
C ALA A 2 -7.38 3.62 11.33
N ALA A 3 -8.49 3.53 10.58
CA ALA A 3 -8.97 2.27 10.00
C ALA A 3 -8.04 1.66 8.93
N TYR A 4 -7.18 2.45 8.28
CA TYR A 4 -6.27 2.01 7.23
C TYR A 4 -4.83 1.83 7.70
N ARG A 5 -4.62 1.62 9.00
CA ARG A 5 -3.30 1.22 9.51
C ARG A 5 -3.00 -0.22 9.10
N SER A 6 -1.73 -0.54 8.86
CA SER A 6 -1.33 -1.87 8.39
C SER A 6 -1.68 -3.00 9.37
N ASP A 7 -1.69 -2.71 10.69
CA ASP A 7 -2.11 -3.66 11.71
C ASP A 7 -3.60 -4.02 11.61
N HIS A 8 -4.46 -3.03 11.31
CA HIS A 8 -5.89 -3.28 11.08
C HIS A 8 -6.12 -4.05 9.78
N LEU A 9 -5.46 -3.65 8.70
CA LEU A 9 -5.56 -4.36 7.43
C LEU A 9 -5.02 -5.80 7.51
N ALA A 10 -3.96 -6.02 8.29
CA ALA A 10 -3.47 -7.37 8.56
C ALA A 10 -4.49 -8.20 9.36
N ALA A 11 -5.16 -7.58 10.35
CA ALA A 11 -6.22 -8.24 11.10
C ALA A 11 -7.43 -8.61 10.23
N ASP A 12 -7.78 -7.80 9.22
CA ASP A 12 -8.82 -8.13 8.24
C ASP A 12 -8.45 -9.39 7.44
N LEU A 13 -7.18 -9.54 7.03
CA LEU A 13 -6.70 -10.75 6.34
C LEU A 13 -6.73 -11.99 7.26
N VAL A 14 -6.44 -11.82 8.54
CA VAL A 14 -6.59 -12.90 9.54
C VAL A 14 -8.08 -13.28 9.67
N GLY A 15 -8.96 -12.29 9.74
CA GLY A 15 -10.41 -12.52 9.78
C GLY A 15 -10.93 -13.29 8.56
N LEU A 16 -10.36 -13.08 7.37
CA LEU A 16 -10.69 -13.88 6.19
C LEU A 16 -10.28 -15.35 6.34
N LEU A 17 -9.14 -15.64 6.98
CA LEU A 17 -8.75 -17.02 7.29
C LEU A 17 -9.73 -17.67 8.27
N ASP A 18 -10.13 -16.93 9.30
CA ASP A 18 -11.06 -17.41 10.31
C ASP A 18 -12.44 -17.71 9.69
N ASP A 19 -12.93 -16.85 8.78
CA ASP A 19 -14.18 -17.07 8.04
C ASP A 19 -14.14 -18.31 7.14
N GLN A 20 -12.95 -18.69 6.67
CA GLN A 20 -12.74 -19.88 5.84
C GLN A 20 -12.31 -21.12 6.62
N ASP A 21 -12.35 -21.10 7.96
CA ASP A 21 -11.86 -22.16 8.84
C ASP A 21 -10.41 -22.59 8.50
N ALA A 22 -9.56 -21.65 8.06
CA ALA A 22 -8.20 -21.89 7.66
C ALA A 22 -7.20 -21.41 8.75
N ASP A 23 -6.34 -22.32 9.23
CA ASP A 23 -5.33 -21.99 10.22
C ASP A 23 -4.26 -21.05 9.65
N SER A 24 -3.85 -21.26 8.41
CA SER A 24 -2.82 -20.46 7.73
C SER A 24 -2.94 -20.55 6.20
N ALA A 25 -2.35 -19.57 5.50
CA ALA A 25 -2.33 -19.56 4.04
C ALA A 25 -1.01 -19.11 3.44
N VAL A 26 -0.88 -19.29 2.12
CA VAL A 26 0.10 -18.60 1.29
C VAL A 26 -0.52 -17.28 0.83
N PHE A 27 0.14 -16.16 1.11
CA PHE A 27 -0.31 -14.85 0.69
C PHE A 27 0.47 -14.35 -0.51
N VAL A 28 -0.25 -13.81 -1.49
CA VAL A 28 0.33 -13.21 -2.69
C VAL A 28 0.02 -11.73 -2.67
N GLY A 29 1.04 -10.89 -2.69
CA GLY A 29 0.91 -9.43 -2.69
C GLY A 29 1.54 -8.79 -3.92
N HIS A 30 0.90 -7.75 -4.44
CA HIS A 30 1.43 -6.88 -5.48
C HIS A 30 1.28 -5.43 -5.05
N ASP A 31 2.30 -4.59 -5.28
CA ASP A 31 2.33 -3.17 -4.96
C ASP A 31 2.00 -2.90 -3.48
N TRP A 32 0.95 -2.16 -3.16
CA TRP A 32 0.49 -1.94 -1.79
C TRP A 32 0.13 -3.25 -1.06
N GLY A 33 -0.38 -4.23 -1.79
CA GLY A 33 -0.63 -5.58 -1.25
C GLY A 33 0.66 -6.28 -0.82
N SER A 34 1.80 -6.01 -1.47
CA SER A 34 3.11 -6.53 -1.04
C SER A 34 3.51 -5.99 0.33
N LEU A 35 3.33 -4.70 0.56
CA LEU A 35 3.60 -4.10 1.88
C LEU A 35 2.73 -4.73 2.96
N LEU A 36 1.45 -4.93 2.66
CA LEU A 36 0.50 -5.52 3.60
C LEU A 36 0.84 -6.97 3.95
N VAL A 37 1.19 -7.81 2.98
CA VAL A 37 1.52 -9.22 3.29
C VAL A 37 2.87 -9.36 4.00
N TRP A 38 3.81 -8.43 3.84
CA TRP A 38 5.00 -8.34 4.67
C TRP A 38 4.68 -7.99 6.13
N ASP A 39 3.80 -7.02 6.36
CA ASP A 39 3.34 -6.66 7.69
C ASP A 39 2.54 -7.80 8.33
N LEU A 40 1.68 -8.47 7.56
CA LEU A 40 0.97 -9.66 8.02
C LEU A 40 1.93 -10.76 8.48
N ALA A 41 2.96 -11.08 7.70
CA ALA A 41 3.95 -12.10 8.05
C ALA A 41 4.75 -11.75 9.32
N ARG A 42 4.97 -10.45 9.56
CA ARG A 42 5.65 -9.95 10.76
C ARG A 42 4.74 -9.95 11.99
N LEU A 43 3.46 -9.60 11.84
CA LEU A 43 2.50 -9.46 12.94
C LEU A 43 1.83 -10.78 13.31
N HIS A 44 1.59 -11.66 12.33
CA HIS A 44 0.88 -12.92 12.47
C HIS A 44 1.63 -14.07 11.78
N PRO A 45 2.89 -14.37 12.20
CA PRO A 45 3.72 -15.38 11.53
C PRO A 45 3.12 -16.79 11.57
N ASP A 46 2.32 -17.09 12.57
CA ASP A 46 1.59 -18.34 12.74
C ASP A 46 0.46 -18.53 11.72
N ARG A 47 -0.04 -17.44 11.14
CA ARG A 47 -1.11 -17.45 10.14
C ARG A 47 -0.57 -17.41 8.69
N VAL A 48 0.75 -17.30 8.51
CA VAL A 48 1.40 -17.14 7.18
C VAL A 48 2.31 -18.32 6.90
N ARG A 49 1.89 -19.20 5.99
CA ARG A 49 2.68 -20.34 5.54
C ARG A 49 3.80 -19.94 4.57
N ALA A 50 3.53 -18.98 3.70
CA ALA A 50 4.50 -18.40 2.78
C ALA A 50 3.99 -17.05 2.24
N VAL A 51 4.92 -16.22 1.74
CA VAL A 51 4.62 -14.95 1.07
C VAL A 51 5.22 -14.96 -0.34
N ILE A 52 4.42 -14.58 -1.32
CA ILE A 52 4.86 -14.31 -2.69
C ILE A 52 4.61 -12.83 -2.97
N ASN A 53 5.67 -12.10 -3.30
CA ASN A 53 5.61 -10.67 -3.56
C ASN A 53 6.00 -10.32 -4.98
N ALA A 54 5.22 -9.42 -5.59
CA ALA A 54 5.51 -8.82 -6.87
C ALA A 54 5.70 -7.30 -6.69
N SER A 55 6.73 -6.75 -7.31
CA SER A 55 7.10 -5.32 -7.39
C SER A 55 7.76 -4.73 -6.14
N VAL A 56 7.34 -5.09 -4.91
CA VAL A 56 7.82 -4.45 -3.68
C VAL A 56 8.50 -5.48 -2.77
N PRO A 57 9.85 -5.51 -2.71
CA PRO A 57 10.58 -6.39 -1.80
C PRO A 57 10.39 -5.97 -0.34
N PHE A 58 10.68 -6.88 0.59
CA PHE A 58 10.76 -6.51 2.01
C PHE A 58 11.82 -5.43 2.20
N THR A 59 11.42 -4.30 2.75
CA THR A 59 12.33 -3.18 3.06
C THR A 59 12.08 -2.72 4.49
N PRO A 60 13.05 -2.89 5.39
CA PRO A 60 12.96 -2.33 6.73
C PRO A 60 13.09 -0.79 6.63
N TRP A 61 12.07 -0.07 7.04
CA TRP A 61 12.06 1.38 7.02
C TRP A 61 12.68 1.93 8.32
N PRO A 62 13.80 2.68 8.25
CA PRO A 62 14.43 3.27 9.44
C PRO A 62 13.66 4.47 10.01
N ALA A 63 12.74 5.04 9.23
CA ALA A 63 11.86 6.16 9.59
C ALA A 63 10.54 6.04 8.81
N ARG A 64 9.63 6.99 9.01
CA ARG A 64 8.38 7.04 8.23
C ARG A 64 8.70 7.15 6.72
N PRO A 65 8.11 6.30 5.87
CA PRO A 65 8.38 6.34 4.43
C PRO A 65 8.21 7.73 3.81
N THR A 66 7.17 8.46 4.20
CA THR A 66 6.91 9.82 3.70
C THR A 66 7.98 10.83 4.10
N ASP A 67 8.63 10.67 5.26
CA ASP A 67 9.71 11.56 5.69
C ASP A 67 10.99 11.28 4.89
N LEU A 68 11.28 10.01 4.63
CA LEU A 68 12.39 9.60 3.76
C LEU A 68 12.18 10.09 2.32
N MET A 69 10.95 9.96 1.81
CA MET A 69 10.60 10.45 0.48
C MET A 69 10.74 11.97 0.39
N ARG A 70 10.28 12.73 1.39
CA ARG A 70 10.51 14.19 1.44
C ARG A 70 11.98 14.56 1.45
N ALA A 71 12.77 13.85 2.24
CA ALA A 71 14.22 14.09 2.29
C ALA A 71 14.91 13.78 0.95
N GLN A 72 14.46 12.78 0.23
CA GLN A 72 15.03 12.36 -1.06
C GLN A 72 14.58 13.25 -2.21
N TRP A 73 13.29 13.63 -2.26
CA TRP A 73 12.69 14.33 -3.39
C TRP A 73 12.71 15.85 -3.23
N GLY A 74 12.78 16.36 -1.98
CA GLY A 74 12.72 17.80 -1.70
C GLY A 74 11.47 18.44 -2.29
N ASP A 75 11.63 19.52 -3.06
CA ASP A 75 10.54 20.25 -3.71
C ASP A 75 10.12 19.65 -5.07
N ARG A 76 10.72 18.55 -5.49
CA ARG A 76 10.34 17.89 -6.74
C ARG A 76 9.01 17.18 -6.57
N PHE A 77 8.16 17.23 -7.61
CA PHE A 77 6.90 16.51 -7.62
C PHE A 77 7.12 15.00 -7.44
N PHE A 78 6.42 14.43 -6.48
CA PHE A 78 6.32 12.99 -6.28
C PHE A 78 4.91 12.62 -5.87
N TYR A 79 4.25 11.80 -6.67
CA TYR A 79 2.81 11.53 -6.56
C TYR A 79 2.40 10.99 -5.18
N ILE A 80 3.22 10.14 -4.55
CA ILE A 80 2.92 9.62 -3.20
C ILE A 80 2.82 10.75 -2.17
N LEU A 81 3.71 11.75 -2.23
CA LEU A 81 3.69 12.90 -1.34
C LEU A 81 2.55 13.86 -1.69
N TYR A 82 2.25 14.00 -2.97
CA TYR A 82 1.13 14.80 -3.45
C TYR A 82 -0.21 14.26 -2.94
N PHE A 83 -0.42 12.95 -2.99
CA PHE A 83 -1.62 12.29 -2.48
C PHE A 83 -1.76 12.29 -0.94
N GLN A 84 -0.77 12.79 -0.20
CA GLN A 84 -0.91 13.00 1.25
C GLN A 84 -1.58 14.33 1.61
N GLN A 85 -1.90 15.18 0.65
CA GLN A 85 -2.53 16.48 0.86
C GLN A 85 -4.06 16.33 0.74
N PRO A 86 -4.83 16.34 1.84
CA PRO A 86 -6.28 16.17 1.76
C PRO A 86 -6.92 17.24 0.87
N ASP A 87 -7.90 16.85 0.09
CA ASP A 87 -8.72 17.67 -0.80
C ASP A 87 -8.00 18.28 -2.01
N VAL A 88 -6.66 18.25 -2.07
CA VAL A 88 -5.88 18.82 -3.18
C VAL A 88 -5.86 17.88 -4.40
N PRO A 89 -5.44 16.61 -4.27
CA PRO A 89 -5.49 15.67 -5.40
C PRO A 89 -6.92 15.41 -5.89
N GLU A 90 -7.87 15.33 -4.95
CA GLU A 90 -9.28 15.10 -5.28
C GLU A 90 -9.79 16.21 -6.19
N ALA A 91 -9.57 17.49 -5.83
CA ALA A 91 -10.00 18.63 -6.62
C ALA A 91 -9.38 18.64 -8.03
N ASP A 92 -8.10 18.28 -8.15
CA ASP A 92 -7.41 18.21 -9.44
C ASP A 92 -7.93 17.07 -10.31
N LEU A 93 -8.05 15.86 -9.73
CA LEU A 93 -8.38 14.65 -10.48
C LEU A 93 -9.86 14.60 -10.89
N GLU A 94 -10.76 15.14 -10.06
CA GLU A 94 -12.20 15.14 -10.31
C GLU A 94 -12.62 16.24 -11.30
N ASN A 95 -11.83 17.29 -11.46
CA ASN A 95 -12.17 18.41 -12.33
C ASN A 95 -12.30 17.98 -13.81
N THR A 96 -11.42 17.08 -14.28
CA THR A 96 -11.42 16.55 -15.65
C THR A 96 -11.10 15.05 -15.68
N VAL A 97 -11.98 14.23 -15.10
CA VAL A 97 -11.75 12.79 -14.92
C VAL A 97 -11.30 12.06 -16.21
N ARG A 98 -11.93 12.38 -17.36
CA ARG A 98 -11.57 11.77 -18.65
C ARG A 98 -10.12 12.08 -19.04
N GLU A 99 -9.70 13.33 -18.93
CA GLU A 99 -8.35 13.78 -19.29
C GLU A 99 -7.33 13.24 -18.31
N THR A 100 -7.65 13.22 -17.03
CA THR A 100 -6.84 12.62 -15.96
C THR A 100 -6.56 11.14 -16.26
N LEU A 101 -7.59 10.35 -16.49
CA LEU A 101 -7.44 8.93 -16.79
C LEU A 101 -6.67 8.70 -18.10
N HIS A 102 -6.96 9.49 -19.14
CA HIS A 102 -6.24 9.39 -20.41
C HIS A 102 -4.74 9.69 -20.22
N GLY A 103 -4.40 10.74 -19.46
CA GLY A 103 -3.01 11.10 -19.15
C GLY A 103 -2.29 10.03 -18.36
N MET A 104 -2.94 9.46 -17.33
CA MET A 104 -2.36 8.39 -16.52
C MET A 104 -2.07 7.12 -17.34
N TYR A 105 -2.99 6.69 -18.18
CA TYR A 105 -2.79 5.52 -19.02
C TYR A 105 -1.77 5.76 -20.13
N TRP A 106 -1.73 6.95 -20.71
CA TRP A 106 -0.70 7.34 -21.69
C TRP A 106 0.69 7.37 -21.08
N ALA A 107 0.86 7.93 -19.89
CA ALA A 107 2.15 8.01 -19.20
C ALA A 107 2.64 6.65 -18.69
N GLY A 108 1.75 5.68 -18.50
CA GLY A 108 2.07 4.32 -18.05
C GLY A 108 2.26 3.30 -19.19
N SER A 109 2.08 3.69 -20.42
CA SER A 109 2.26 2.86 -21.62
C SER A 109 3.61 3.12 -22.28
#